data_656550f8a6d6877cbd47cce96ceb119e
#
_entry.id   656550f8a6d6877cbd47cce96ceb119e
#
_cell.length_a   1.000
_cell.length_b   1.000
_cell.length_c   1.000
_cell.angle_alpha   90.00
_cell.angle_beta   90.00
_cell.angle_gamma   90.00
#
_symmetry.space_group_name_H-M   'P 1'
#
loop_
_entity.id
_entity.type
_entity.pdbx_description
1 polymer ?
#
loop_
_entity_poly.entity_id
_entity_poly.type
_entity_poly.pdbx_seq_one_letter_code
_entity_poly.pdbx_strand_id
1 'polypeptide(L)'
;MKKLALLVSGSGTNMQAIMDACASGEINGRIAVVISSNHEAYALVRAEGAKIPNYVCCKKDYPSAEARDREILRLLKMYDVDYVIL
;
A
#
# COMPACT_ATOMS: atom_id res chain seq x y z
N MET A 1 -16.98 3.58 -5.41
CA MET A 1 -15.60 4.06 -5.21
C MET A 1 -14.64 2.86 -5.25
N LYS A 2 -13.59 2.92 -6.03
CA LYS A 2 -12.62 1.83 -6.14
C LYS A 2 -11.68 1.80 -4.95
N LYS A 3 -11.31 0.59 -4.53
CA LYS A 3 -10.36 0.40 -3.44
C LYS A 3 -8.99 0.11 -4.01
N LEU A 4 -8.02 0.90 -3.62
CA LEU A 4 -6.66 0.83 -4.16
C LEU A 4 -5.70 0.28 -3.12
N ALA A 5 -4.77 -0.54 -3.57
CA ALA A 5 -3.62 -0.94 -2.76
C ALA A 5 -2.38 -0.31 -3.38
N LEU A 6 -1.51 0.24 -2.54
CA LEU A 6 -0.23 0.78 -3.00
C LEU A 6 0.89 -0.10 -2.48
N LEU A 7 1.77 -0.52 -3.40
CA LEU A 7 2.99 -1.22 -3.06
C LEU A 7 4.14 -0.22 -3.18
N VAL A 8 4.81 0.03 -2.07
CA VAL A 8 5.81 1.10 -1.97
C VAL A 8 7.12 0.56 -1.41
N SER A 9 8.20 1.31 -1.60
CA SER A 9 9.51 0.94 -1.04
C SER A 9 10.30 2.14 -0.52
N GLY A 10 9.82 3.35 -0.74
CA GLY A 10 10.60 4.57 -0.45
C GLY A 10 9.80 5.68 0.22
N SER A 11 10.02 6.90 -0.22
CA SER A 11 9.49 8.11 0.43
C SER A 11 7.97 8.28 0.34
N GLY A 12 7.34 7.65 -0.64
CA GLY A 12 5.90 7.78 -0.82
C GLY A 12 5.44 9.06 -1.50
N THR A 13 6.30 9.69 -2.31
CA THR A 13 5.90 10.88 -3.05
C THR A 13 4.82 10.57 -4.06
N ASN A 14 4.91 9.43 -4.75
CA ASN A 14 3.84 8.97 -5.65
C ASN A 14 2.56 8.66 -4.88
N MET A 15 2.70 8.06 -3.70
CA MET A 15 1.58 7.81 -2.81
C MET A 15 0.87 9.10 -2.44
N GLN A 16 1.64 10.16 -2.10
CA GLN A 16 1.05 11.44 -1.75
C GLN A 16 0.25 12.02 -2.92
N ALA A 17 0.79 11.92 -4.14
CA ALA A 17 0.08 12.38 -5.33
C ALA A 17 -1.24 11.64 -5.53
N ILE A 18 -1.26 10.33 -5.28
CA ILE A 18 -2.48 9.53 -5.41
C ILE A 18 -3.46 9.88 -4.30
N MET A 19 -2.98 10.07 -3.06
CA MET A 19 -3.83 10.52 -1.96
C MET A 19 -4.51 11.85 -2.30
N ASP A 20 -3.74 12.79 -2.83
CA ASP A 20 -4.27 14.11 -3.20
C ASP A 20 -5.28 14.00 -4.33
N ALA A 21 -5.02 13.16 -5.33
CA ALA A 21 -5.95 12.95 -6.45
C ALA A 21 -7.25 12.29 -5.99
N CYS A 22 -7.19 11.38 -5.04
CA CYS A 22 -8.39 10.79 -4.44
C CYS A 22 -9.18 11.83 -3.65
N ALA A 23 -8.49 12.67 -2.89
CA ALA A 23 -9.12 13.69 -2.07
C ALA A 23 -9.81 14.76 -2.93
N SER A 24 -9.21 15.10 -4.08
CA SER A 24 -9.77 16.10 -4.99
C SER A 24 -10.86 15.56 -5.90
N GLY A 25 -11.04 14.25 -5.95
CA GLY A 25 -12.02 13.60 -6.82
C GLY A 25 -11.52 13.30 -8.22
N GLU A 26 -10.25 13.61 -8.53
CA GLU A 26 -9.67 13.24 -9.83
C GLU A 26 -9.66 11.72 -10.02
N ILE A 27 -9.44 10.99 -8.93
CA ILE A 27 -9.55 9.54 -8.91
C ILE A 27 -10.76 9.18 -8.08
N ASN A 28 -11.70 8.44 -8.67
CA ASN A 28 -12.87 7.97 -7.94
C ASN A 28 -12.48 6.69 -7.17
N GLY A 29 -11.69 6.85 -6.13
CA GLY A 29 -11.17 5.75 -5.37
C GLY A 29 -10.63 6.20 -4.02
N ARG A 30 -10.23 5.22 -3.23
CA ARG A 30 -9.54 5.46 -1.97
C ARG A 30 -8.43 4.44 -1.78
N ILE A 31 -7.41 4.82 -1.05
CA ILE A 31 -6.33 3.90 -0.71
C ILE A 31 -6.81 3.07 0.47
N ALA A 32 -7.03 1.78 0.25
CA ALA A 32 -7.52 0.87 1.28
C ALA A 32 -6.38 0.29 2.12
N VAL A 33 -5.22 0.10 1.51
CA VAL A 33 -4.06 -0.49 2.20
C VAL A 33 -2.77 -0.07 1.49
N VAL A 34 -1.72 0.10 2.29
CA VAL A 34 -0.36 0.36 1.80
C VAL A 34 0.52 -0.78 2.26
N ILE A 35 1.28 -1.36 1.35
CA ILE A 35 2.20 -2.45 1.65
C ILE A 35 3.60 -2.01 1.22
N SER A 36 4.52 -1.95 2.17
CA SER A 36 5.91 -1.55 1.92
C SER A 36 6.82 -2.76 1.88
N SER A 37 7.79 -2.74 0.97
CA SER A 37 8.85 -3.75 0.93
C SER A 37 10.01 -3.39 1.87
N ASN A 38 9.94 -2.25 2.54
CA ASN A 38 11.01 -1.73 3.38
C ASN A 38 10.44 -1.22 4.70
N HIS A 39 10.97 -1.72 5.83
CA HIS A 39 10.55 -1.29 7.17
C HIS A 39 10.73 0.20 7.42
N GLU A 40 11.68 0.82 6.74
CA GLU A 40 12.03 2.23 6.97
C GLU A 40 11.44 3.19 5.94
N ALA A 41 10.51 2.71 5.10
CA ALA A 41 9.90 3.56 4.07
C ALA A 41 9.11 4.70 4.71
N TYR A 42 9.39 5.93 4.31
CA TYR A 42 8.64 7.09 4.81
C TYR A 42 7.16 7.03 4.40
N ALA A 43 6.85 6.29 3.34
CA ALA A 43 5.47 6.06 2.94
C ALA A 43 4.61 5.47 4.07
N LEU A 44 5.23 4.68 4.98
CA LEU A 44 4.52 4.14 6.14
C LEU A 44 4.10 5.26 7.10
N VAL A 45 4.96 6.26 7.27
CA VAL A 45 4.64 7.43 8.10
C VAL A 45 3.47 8.20 7.49
N ARG A 46 3.49 8.37 6.17
CA ARG A 46 2.40 9.05 5.47
C ARG A 46 1.07 8.30 5.63
N ALA A 47 1.12 6.97 5.52
CA ALA A 47 -0.06 6.13 5.69
C ALA A 47 -0.63 6.24 7.11
N GLU A 48 0.23 6.19 8.13
CA GLU A 48 -0.19 6.35 9.52
C GLU A 48 -0.83 7.72 9.76
N GLY A 49 -0.22 8.78 9.23
CA GLY A 49 -0.76 10.12 9.36
C GLY A 49 -2.14 10.28 8.72
N ALA A 50 -2.41 9.53 7.67
CA ALA A 50 -3.69 9.54 6.97
C ALA A 50 -4.65 8.46 7.48
N LYS A 51 -4.26 7.71 8.50
CA LYS A 51 -5.05 6.61 9.09
C LYS A 51 -5.37 5.52 8.06
N ILE A 52 -4.43 5.24 7.17
CA ILE A 52 -4.56 4.20 6.18
C ILE A 52 -3.87 2.94 6.72
N PRO A 53 -4.54 1.76 6.68
CA PRO A 53 -3.89 0.51 7.06
C PRO A 53 -2.61 0.29 6.27
N ASN A 54 -1.54 -0.08 6.97
CA ASN A 54 -0.25 -0.26 6.33
C ASN A 54 0.49 -1.46 6.92
N TYR A 55 1.25 -2.12 6.08
CA TYR A 55 1.97 -3.34 6.43
C TYR A 55 3.35 -3.34 5.78
N VAL A 56 4.25 -4.10 6.37
CA VAL A 56 5.56 -4.32 5.79
C VAL A 56 5.68 -5.77 5.37
N CYS A 57 5.97 -5.98 4.08
CA CYS A 57 6.27 -7.30 3.53
C CYS A 57 7.69 -7.25 2.97
N CYS A 58 8.66 -7.21 3.86
CA CYS A 58 10.07 -7.11 3.51
C CYS A 58 10.61 -8.50 3.16
N LYS A 59 11.36 -8.58 2.06
CA LYS A 59 11.89 -9.85 1.54
C LYS A 59 12.67 -10.65 2.59
N LYS A 60 13.43 -9.97 3.44
CA LYS A 60 14.23 -10.64 4.46
C LYS A 60 13.44 -11.26 5.60
N ASP A 61 12.18 -10.90 5.74
CA ASP A 61 11.32 -11.40 6.83
C ASP A 61 10.61 -12.69 6.46
N TYR A 62 10.81 -13.18 5.25
CA TYR A 62 10.13 -14.37 4.74
C TYR A 62 11.15 -15.40 4.24
N PRO A 63 10.84 -16.69 4.39
CA PRO A 63 11.77 -17.74 3.96
C PRO A 63 11.91 -17.84 2.44
N SER A 64 10.97 -17.28 1.68
CA SER A 64 11.00 -17.34 0.22
C SER A 64 10.18 -16.19 -0.36
N ALA A 65 10.39 -15.89 -1.64
CA ALA A 65 9.59 -14.92 -2.36
C ALA A 65 8.13 -15.37 -2.44
N GLU A 66 7.89 -16.68 -2.54
CA GLU A 66 6.53 -17.23 -2.59
C GLU A 66 5.77 -16.97 -1.28
N ALA A 67 6.43 -17.13 -0.15
CA ALA A 67 5.81 -16.87 1.15
C ALA A 67 5.43 -15.41 1.29
N ARG A 68 6.31 -14.51 0.84
CA ARG A 68 6.06 -13.07 0.84
C ARG A 68 4.87 -12.72 -0.07
N ASP A 69 4.87 -13.25 -1.28
CA ASP A 69 3.80 -12.98 -2.24
C ASP A 69 2.46 -13.50 -1.74
N ARG A 70 2.47 -14.64 -1.05
CA ARG A 70 1.26 -15.20 -0.46
C ARG A 70 0.67 -14.27 0.61
N GLU A 71 1.52 -13.66 1.42
CA GLU A 71 1.07 -12.72 2.44
C GLU A 71 0.51 -11.45 1.79
N ILE A 72 1.16 -10.95 0.74
CA ILE A 72 0.65 -9.80 0.00
C ILE A 72 -0.74 -10.10 -0.56
N LEU A 73 -0.91 -11.26 -1.19
CA LEU A 73 -2.22 -11.67 -1.72
C LEU A 73 -3.27 -11.76 -0.64
N ARG A 74 -2.90 -12.29 0.54
CA ARG A 74 -3.83 -12.38 1.66
C ARG A 74 -4.32 -11.00 2.07
N LEU A 75 -3.42 -10.03 2.14
CA LEU A 75 -3.76 -8.66 2.50
C LEU A 75 -4.65 -8.01 1.44
N LEU A 76 -4.35 -8.21 0.17
CA LEU A 76 -5.15 -7.66 -0.92
C LEU A 76 -6.58 -8.19 -0.88
N LYS A 77 -6.75 -9.47 -0.59
CA LYS A 77 -8.06 -10.08 -0.46
C LYS A 77 -8.79 -9.58 0.79
N MET A 78 -8.06 -9.45 1.89
CA MET A 78 -8.65 -8.98 3.15
C MET A 78 -9.26 -7.58 2.99
N TYR A 79 -8.61 -6.71 2.22
CA TYR A 79 -9.09 -5.35 2.00
C TYR A 79 -9.97 -5.21 0.76
N ASP A 80 -10.25 -6.31 0.08
CA ASP A 80 -11.14 -6.31 -1.09
C ASP A 80 -10.72 -5.30 -2.14
N VAL A 81 -9.44 -5.34 -2.50
CA VAL A 81 -8.80 -4.37 -3.38
C VAL A 81 -9.23 -4.55 -4.83
N ASP A 82 -9.56 -3.45 -5.50
CA ASP A 82 -9.92 -3.45 -6.91
C ASP A 82 -8.70 -3.30 -7.81
N TYR A 83 -7.75 -2.45 -7.43
CA TYR A 83 -6.54 -2.19 -8.22
C TYR A 83 -5.31 -2.11 -7.34
N VAL A 84 -4.19 -2.59 -7.88
CA VAL A 84 -2.89 -2.51 -7.22
C VAL A 84 -2.02 -1.55 -8.02
N ILE A 85 -1.44 -0.58 -7.33
CA ILE A 85 -0.55 0.42 -7.93
C ILE A 85 0.85 0.20 -7.39
N LEU A 86 1.79 0.06 -8.30
CA LEU A 86 3.20 -0.19 -7.98
C LEU A 86 4.01 1.12 -7.97
#